data_efae733150890d18623a4e3d9d74dc4f
#
_entry.id   efae733150890d18623a4e3d9d74dc4f
#
_cell.length_a   1.000
_cell.length_b   1.000
_cell.length_c   1.000
_cell.angle_alpha   90.00
_cell.angle_beta   90.00
_cell.angle_gamma   90.00
#
_symmetry.space_group_name_H-M   'P 1'
#
loop_
_entity.id
_entity.type
_entity.pdbx_description
1 polymer ?
#
loop_
_entity_poly.entity_id
_entity_poly.type
_entity_poly.pdbx_seq_one_letter_code
_entity_poly.pdbx_strand_id
1 'polypeptide(L)'
;MKIEKRLIDELREIESVGYDEVSVSVVRDVLKRMGVRVRTDAMVLGDDLRVLLRSMSKRVMERYENSLRGIDSRRENKKRT
;
A
#
# COMPACT_ATOMS: atom_id res chain seq x y z
N MET A 1 1.50 6.53 11.83
CA MET A 1 2.29 6.21 10.61
C MET A 1 1.84 7.10 9.47
N LYS A 2 2.73 7.95 8.99
CA LYS A 2 2.42 8.79 7.84
C LYS A 2 2.57 7.98 6.55
N ILE A 3 1.47 7.81 5.86
CA ILE A 3 1.49 7.18 4.54
C ILE A 3 1.71 8.28 3.51
N GLU A 4 2.80 8.19 2.77
CA GLU A 4 3.13 9.18 1.77
C GLU A 4 2.17 9.11 0.58
N LYS A 5 1.71 10.26 0.14
CA LYS A 5 0.83 10.34 -1.03
C LYS A 5 1.47 9.72 -2.26
N ARG A 6 2.78 9.89 -2.44
CA ARG A 6 3.53 9.28 -3.54
C ARG A 6 3.40 7.76 -3.55
N LEU A 7 3.45 7.14 -2.38
CA LEU A 7 3.30 5.69 -2.27
C LEU A 7 1.90 5.26 -2.70
N ILE A 8 0.89 6.00 -2.27
CA ILE A 8 -0.51 5.71 -2.66
C ILE A 8 -0.70 5.85 -4.17
N ASP A 9 -0.17 6.90 -4.77
CA ASP A 9 -0.25 7.11 -6.21
C ASP A 9 0.44 5.99 -6.99
N GLU A 10 1.60 5.55 -6.52
CA GLU A 10 2.35 4.45 -7.10
C GLU A 10 1.59 3.12 -6.98
N LEU A 11 0.98 2.86 -5.84
CA LEU A 11 0.16 1.67 -5.63
C LEU A 11 -1.08 1.65 -6.53
N ARG A 12 -1.72 2.80 -6.72
CA ARG A 12 -2.87 2.92 -7.62
C ARG A 12 -2.46 2.68 -9.07
N GLU A 13 -1.30 3.17 -9.47
CA GLU A 13 -0.77 2.93 -10.80
C GLU A 13 -0.49 1.45 -11.02
N ILE A 14 0.13 0.77 -10.06
CA ILE A 14 0.36 -0.67 -10.12
C ILE A 14 -0.96 -1.42 -10.21
N GLU A 15 -1.95 -1.03 -9.44
CA GLU A 15 -3.27 -1.65 -9.46
C GLU A 15 -3.93 -1.50 -10.83
N SER A 16 -3.80 -0.34 -11.49
CA SER A 16 -4.38 -0.09 -12.79
C SER A 16 -3.75 -0.93 -13.91
N VAL A 17 -2.45 -1.16 -13.81
CA VAL A 17 -1.71 -2.01 -14.77
C VAL A 17 -1.92 -3.50 -14.49
N GLY A 18 -2.13 -3.85 -13.23
CA GLY A 18 -2.24 -5.23 -12.77
C GLY A 18 -0.97 -5.71 -12.10
N TYR A 19 -1.11 -6.36 -10.97
CA TYR A 19 0.03 -6.82 -10.17
C TYR A 19 0.88 -7.84 -10.92
N ASP A 20 0.29 -8.63 -11.79
CA ASP A 20 0.99 -9.67 -12.56
C ASP A 20 1.93 -9.07 -13.62
N GLU A 21 1.66 -7.84 -14.04
CA GLU A 21 2.46 -7.15 -15.05
C GLU A 21 3.65 -6.39 -14.45
N VAL A 22 3.73 -6.28 -13.14
CA VAL A 22 4.78 -5.53 -12.46
C VAL A 22 6.02 -6.39 -12.29
N SER A 23 7.19 -5.82 -12.57
CA SER A 23 8.46 -6.54 -12.39
C SER A 23 8.73 -6.82 -10.91
N VAL A 24 9.40 -7.94 -10.64
CA VAL A 24 9.71 -8.37 -9.26
C VAL A 24 10.56 -7.32 -8.53
N SER A 25 11.47 -6.66 -9.25
CA SER A 25 12.31 -5.62 -8.64
C SER A 25 11.49 -4.43 -8.14
N VAL A 26 10.49 -4.01 -8.92
CA VAL A 26 9.56 -2.95 -8.52
C VAL A 26 8.74 -3.38 -7.30
N VAL A 27 8.22 -4.61 -7.32
CA VAL A 27 7.46 -5.16 -6.19
C VAL A 27 8.29 -5.13 -4.90
N ARG A 28 9.54 -5.56 -4.98
CA ARG A 28 10.46 -5.54 -3.83
C ARG A 28 10.70 -4.13 -3.31
N ASP A 29 10.94 -3.18 -4.20
CA ASP A 29 11.18 -1.79 -3.83
C ASP A 29 9.97 -1.18 -3.13
N VAL A 30 8.78 -1.41 -3.66
CA VAL A 30 7.53 -0.91 -3.06
C VAL A 30 7.30 -1.53 -1.69
N LEU A 31 7.45 -2.84 -1.56
CA LEU A 31 7.31 -3.53 -0.28
C LEU A 31 8.31 -2.99 0.76
N LYS A 32 9.55 -2.76 0.35
CA LYS A 32 10.57 -2.19 1.21
C LYS A 32 10.19 -0.79 1.70
N ARG A 33 9.66 0.04 0.82
CA ARG A 33 9.17 1.39 1.16
C ARG A 33 7.97 1.34 2.12
N MET A 34 7.19 0.28 2.05
CA MET A 34 6.08 0.03 2.97
C MET A 34 6.54 -0.52 4.31
N GLY A 35 7.84 -0.72 4.51
CA GLY A 35 8.40 -1.26 5.73
C GLY A 35 8.37 -2.79 5.82
N VAL A 36 8.07 -3.45 4.73
CA VAL A 36 8.06 -4.93 4.69
C VAL A 36 9.47 -5.42 4.37
N ARG A 37 9.99 -6.29 5.23
CA ARG A 37 11.29 -6.93 5.00
C ARG A 37 11.12 -8.10 4.05
N VAL A 38 11.69 -7.96 2.87
CA VAL A 38 11.77 -9.06 1.90
C VAL A 38 13.13 -9.71 2.06
N ARG A 39 13.15 -10.97 2.43
CA ARG A 39 14.41 -11.73 2.52
C ARG A 39 14.97 -11.95 1.13
N THR A 40 16.17 -11.44 0.89
CA THR A 40 16.86 -11.60 -0.39
C THR A 40 17.44 -12.99 -0.58
N ASP A 41 17.68 -13.69 0.52
CA ASP A 41 18.22 -15.05 0.54
C ASP A 41 17.15 -16.14 0.46
N ALA A 42 15.90 -15.79 0.70
CA ALA A 42 14.80 -16.71 0.50
C ALA A 42 14.38 -16.69 -0.98
N MET A 43 14.28 -17.86 -1.59
CA MET A 43 13.71 -18.01 -2.93
C MET A 43 12.20 -17.78 -2.86
N VAL A 44 11.81 -16.55 -2.55
CA VAL A 44 10.41 -16.17 -2.61
C VAL A 44 10.06 -15.98 -4.08
N LEU A 45 9.15 -16.77 -4.57
CA LEU A 45 8.69 -16.69 -5.95
C LEU A 45 8.09 -15.30 -6.21
N GLY A 46 8.33 -14.79 -7.41
CA GLY A 46 7.79 -13.48 -7.80
C GLY A 46 6.28 -13.38 -7.60
N ASP A 47 5.57 -14.48 -7.83
CA ASP A 47 4.12 -14.55 -7.63
C ASP A 47 3.74 -14.35 -6.16
N ASP A 48 4.49 -14.94 -5.24
CA ASP A 48 4.24 -14.75 -3.80
C ASP A 48 4.44 -13.30 -3.38
N LEU A 49 5.46 -12.64 -3.93
CA LEU A 49 5.72 -11.23 -3.69
C LEU A 49 4.59 -10.34 -4.23
N ARG A 50 4.06 -10.68 -5.40
CA ARG A 50 2.93 -9.96 -5.99
C ARG A 50 1.66 -10.11 -5.18
N VAL A 51 1.38 -11.32 -4.69
CA VAL A 51 0.25 -11.58 -3.79
C VAL A 51 0.42 -10.78 -2.50
N LEU A 52 1.62 -10.77 -1.94
CA LEU A 52 1.92 -10.00 -0.74
C LEU A 52 1.71 -8.50 -0.98
N LEU A 53 2.24 -7.97 -2.08
CA LEU A 53 2.07 -6.56 -2.44
C LEU A 53 0.59 -6.21 -2.59
N ARG A 54 -0.17 -7.03 -3.28
CA ARG A 54 -1.60 -6.83 -3.47
C ARG A 54 -2.35 -6.74 -2.14
N SER A 55 -2.07 -7.66 -1.23
CA SER A 55 -2.68 -7.70 0.09
C SER A 55 -2.30 -6.48 0.93
N MET A 56 -1.00 -6.14 0.93
CA MET A 56 -0.49 -5.02 1.71
C MET A 56 -0.94 -3.67 1.15
N SER A 57 -0.94 -3.50 -0.17
CA SER A 57 -1.35 -2.26 -0.81
C SER A 57 -2.83 -1.95 -0.54
N LYS A 58 -3.68 -2.97 -0.55
CA LYS A 58 -5.09 -2.81 -0.22
C LYS A 58 -5.27 -2.26 1.19
N ARG A 59 -4.55 -2.82 2.17
CA ARG A 59 -4.59 -2.37 3.56
C ARG A 59 -4.06 -0.95 3.71
N VAL A 60 -2.96 -0.62 3.03
CA VAL A 60 -2.36 0.71 3.09
C VAL A 60 -3.31 1.75 2.49
N MET A 61 -3.91 1.45 1.34
CA MET A 61 -4.87 2.35 0.71
C MET A 61 -6.12 2.56 1.57
N GLU A 62 -6.64 1.50 2.18
CA GLU A 62 -7.78 1.61 3.10
C GLU A 62 -7.45 2.49 4.30
N ARG A 63 -6.27 2.30 4.90
CA ARG A 63 -5.81 3.14 6.01
C ARG A 63 -5.68 4.60 5.63
N TYR A 64 -5.15 4.86 4.44
CA TYR A 64 -5.02 6.22 3.93
C TYR A 64 -6.39 6.88 3.76
N GLU A 65 -7.33 6.19 3.12
CA GLU A 65 -8.69 6.68 2.94
C GLU A 65 -9.41 6.90 4.28
N ASN A 66 -9.28 5.95 5.19
CA ASN A 66 -9.87 6.05 6.53
C ASN A 66 -9.26 7.21 7.32
N SER A 67 -7.97 7.47 7.17
CA SER A 67 -7.30 8.61 7.79
C SER A 67 -7.88 9.93 7.30
N LEU A 68 -8.13 10.05 6.00
CA LEU A 68 -8.76 11.23 5.43
C LEU A 68 -10.21 11.39 5.91
N ARG A 69 -10.97 10.30 5.94
CA ARG A 69 -12.34 10.29 6.47
C ARG A 69 -12.38 10.56 7.96
N GLY A 70 -11.41 10.06 8.70
CA GLY A 70 -11.28 10.28 10.13
C GLY A 70 -11.16 11.75 10.47
N ILE A 71 -10.43 12.52 9.68
CA ILE A 71 -10.32 13.96 9.86
C ILE A 71 -11.69 14.63 9.66
N ASP A 72 -12.41 14.26 8.63
CA ASP A 72 -13.75 14.79 8.34
C ASP A 72 -14.77 14.35 9.40
N SER A 73 -14.71 13.09 9.81
CA SER A 73 -15.57 12.56 10.87
C SER A 73 -15.38 13.28 12.20
N ARG A 74 -14.14 13.62 12.55
CA ARG A 74 -13.82 14.39 13.75
C ARG A 74 -14.44 15.78 13.70
N ARG A 75 -14.44 16.42 12.54
CA ARG A 75 -15.08 17.73 12.35
C ARG A 75 -16.59 17.63 12.54
N GLU A 76 -17.23 16.61 11.96
CA GLU A 76 -18.65 16.36 12.12
C GLU A 76 -19.02 16.09 13.59
N ASN A 77 -18.25 15.27 14.28
CA ASN A 77 -18.47 14.96 15.68
C ASN A 77 -18.39 16.21 16.57
N LYS A 78 -17.48 17.12 16.28
CA LYS A 78 -17.39 18.40 17.00
C LYS A 78 -18.62 19.26 16.77
N LYS A 79 -19.24 19.21 15.61
CA LYS A 79 -20.47 19.94 15.32
C LYS A 79 -21.68 19.37 16.04
N ARG A 80 -21.68 18.09 16.32
CA ARG A 80 -22.77 17.41 17.03
C ARG A 80 -22.73 17.59 18.52
N THR A 81 -21.59 17.86 19.05
CA THR A 81 -21.40 18.10 20.48
C THR A 81 -21.39 19.59 20.81
#